data_930bb428aae6aa1c29b96675cd0108d0
#
_entry.id   930bb428aae6aa1c29b96675cd0108d0
#
_cell.length_a   1.000
_cell.length_b   1.000
_cell.length_c   1.000
_cell.angle_alpha   90.00
_cell.angle_beta   90.00
_cell.angle_gamma   90.00
#
_symmetry.space_group_name_H-M   'P 1'
#
loop_
_entity.id
_entity.type
_entity.pdbx_description
1 polymer ?
#
loop_
_entity_poly.entity_id
_entity_poly.type
_entity_poly.pdbx_seq_one_letter_code
_entity_poly.pdbx_strand_id
1 'polypeptide(L)'
;MDNTYLQTAIDNEVLWQHFANVSNISEEALSAYDGPLAVPFDQGYMCLNYDTEIVDGTNLSVPTSLWDLTEEDWRGKVAIPSPETSSPGRAFMTATVDYFDNDEDNQTDWTDWWTAMASNDAIITSGWTEAYVTHYTGGYGEYMEGYVGDANMVVSYCHSPGVESWYNDNWTKSAALDLPRSAFHQIEYASAVQGGNLGAASEFIEYLLSAEVNEKMPTENFMYSVLEGTDLPEEKGYKYHSTVPTQAAEISASEIAANMEAWLDNWNQAMVAA
;
A
#
# COMPACT_ATOMS: atom_id res chain seq x y z
N MET A 1 10.45 8.30 -2.68
CA MET A 1 9.64 7.78 -3.79
C MET A 1 9.47 6.29 -3.61
N ASP A 2 8.39 5.72 -4.12
CA ASP A 2 8.16 4.28 -4.05
C ASP A 2 8.56 3.55 -5.36
N ASN A 3 8.47 2.23 -5.34
CA ASN A 3 8.84 1.39 -6.47
C ASN A 3 7.93 1.54 -7.71
N THR A 4 6.78 2.22 -7.62
CA THR A 4 5.97 2.55 -8.79
C THR A 4 6.53 3.72 -9.63
N TYR A 5 7.41 4.53 -9.04
CA TYR A 5 8.04 5.69 -9.69
C TYR A 5 9.54 5.52 -9.93
N LEU A 6 10.19 4.59 -9.23
CA LEU A 6 11.65 4.50 -9.21
C LEU A 6 12.27 4.35 -10.60
N GLN A 7 11.75 3.44 -11.43
CA GLN A 7 12.31 3.22 -12.76
C GLN A 7 12.14 4.46 -13.65
N THR A 8 11.01 5.17 -13.53
CA THR A 8 10.81 6.44 -14.24
C THR A 8 11.85 7.50 -13.84
N ALA A 9 12.19 7.59 -12.56
CA ALA A 9 13.24 8.52 -12.10
C ALA A 9 14.62 8.13 -12.60
N ILE A 10 14.93 6.84 -12.69
CA ILE A 10 16.17 6.30 -13.25
C ILE A 10 16.26 6.63 -14.74
N ASP A 11 15.22 6.37 -15.52
CA ASP A 11 15.17 6.57 -16.98
C ASP A 11 15.27 8.06 -17.35
N ASN A 12 14.78 8.95 -16.49
CA ASN A 12 14.92 10.40 -16.64
C ASN A 12 16.28 10.95 -16.15
N GLU A 13 17.19 10.09 -15.69
CA GLU A 13 18.54 10.45 -15.24
C GLU A 13 18.57 11.56 -14.18
N VAL A 14 17.55 11.63 -13.29
CA VAL A 14 17.45 12.66 -12.23
C VAL A 14 18.16 12.27 -10.94
N LEU A 15 18.64 11.04 -10.83
CA LEU A 15 19.28 10.49 -9.65
C LEU A 15 20.80 10.41 -9.81
N TRP A 16 21.53 10.57 -8.69
CA TRP A 16 22.95 10.32 -8.61
C TRP A 16 23.27 9.11 -7.76
N GLN A 17 24.35 8.40 -8.16
CA GLN A 17 24.88 7.33 -7.32
C GLN A 17 25.28 7.89 -5.94
N HIS A 18 24.73 7.33 -4.90
CA HIS A 18 25.07 7.67 -3.50
C HIS A 18 26.34 6.96 -3.07
N PHE A 19 26.90 7.39 -1.94
CA PHE A 19 28.07 6.77 -1.29
C PHE A 19 27.74 6.18 0.08
N ALA A 20 26.45 6.07 0.42
CA ALA A 20 25.99 5.51 1.67
C ALA A 20 26.42 4.04 1.81
N ASN A 21 26.80 3.65 3.02
CA ASN A 21 27.01 2.24 3.34
C ASN A 21 25.64 1.57 3.55
N VAL A 22 25.26 0.73 2.60
CA VAL A 22 23.94 0.07 2.54
C VAL A 22 24.02 -1.41 2.93
N SER A 23 24.95 -1.77 3.80
CA SER A 23 25.00 -3.12 4.34
C SER A 23 23.82 -3.42 5.26
N ASN A 24 23.39 -4.69 5.30
CA ASN A 24 22.34 -5.18 6.21
C ASN A 24 20.89 -4.87 5.80
N ILE A 25 20.65 -4.60 4.53
CA ILE A 25 19.28 -4.52 3.97
C ILE A 25 18.81 -5.94 3.61
N SER A 26 17.55 -6.27 3.87
CA SER A 26 16.97 -7.57 3.57
C SER A 26 16.86 -7.81 2.07
N GLU A 27 16.96 -9.07 1.65
CA GLU A 27 16.75 -9.47 0.25
C GLU A 27 15.35 -9.08 -0.25
N GLU A 28 14.35 -9.12 0.63
CA GLU A 28 12.99 -8.71 0.34
C GLU A 28 12.90 -7.22 -0.02
N ALA A 29 13.53 -6.34 0.76
CA ALA A 29 13.56 -4.90 0.47
C ALA A 29 14.37 -4.55 -0.79
N LEU A 30 15.34 -5.39 -1.17
CA LEU A 30 16.14 -5.23 -2.40
C LEU A 30 15.46 -5.86 -3.63
N SER A 31 14.34 -6.56 -3.47
CA SER A 31 13.72 -7.37 -4.54
C SER A 31 13.31 -6.57 -5.78
N ALA A 32 12.85 -5.34 -5.63
CA ALA A 32 12.44 -4.49 -6.75
C ALA A 32 13.59 -3.68 -7.35
N TYR A 33 14.61 -3.37 -6.56
CA TYR A 33 15.80 -2.65 -7.02
C TYR A 33 16.98 -2.84 -6.06
N ASP A 34 18.11 -3.33 -6.60
CA ASP A 34 19.40 -3.47 -5.91
C ASP A 34 20.48 -2.75 -6.73
N GLY A 35 20.39 -1.44 -6.81
CA GLY A 35 21.31 -0.61 -7.60
C GLY A 35 21.79 0.63 -6.85
N PRO A 36 22.76 1.36 -7.40
CA PRO A 36 23.46 2.44 -6.69
C PRO A 36 22.73 3.79 -6.68
N LEU A 37 21.58 3.91 -7.36
CA LEU A 37 20.91 5.20 -7.55
C LEU A 37 19.83 5.46 -6.48
N ALA A 38 19.34 4.42 -5.81
CA ALA A 38 18.31 4.53 -4.79
C ALA A 38 18.50 3.43 -3.73
N VAL A 39 18.08 3.70 -2.50
CA VAL A 39 18.20 2.75 -1.39
C VAL A 39 16.84 2.62 -0.72
N PRO A 40 16.31 1.40 -0.54
CA PRO A 40 15.10 1.21 0.25
C PRO A 40 15.34 1.65 1.69
N PHE A 41 14.40 2.40 2.28
CA PHE A 41 14.51 2.84 3.68
C PHE A 41 13.32 2.43 4.53
N ASP A 42 12.19 2.15 3.91
CA ASP A 42 11.06 1.47 4.52
C ASP A 42 10.28 0.66 3.47
N GLN A 43 9.39 -0.20 3.93
CA GLN A 43 8.59 -1.06 3.09
C GLN A 43 7.25 -1.40 3.76
N GLY A 44 6.30 -1.88 2.97
CA GLY A 44 5.02 -2.36 3.47
C GLY A 44 4.20 -2.99 2.35
N TYR A 45 3.04 -3.50 2.71
CA TYR A 45 2.13 -4.08 1.72
C TYR A 45 0.85 -3.25 1.66
N MET A 46 0.43 -2.89 0.45
CA MET A 46 -0.86 -2.27 0.23
C MET A 46 -1.94 -3.33 0.18
N CYS A 47 -2.98 -3.20 1.01
CA CYS A 47 -4.08 -4.14 1.15
C CYS A 47 -5.44 -3.44 1.14
N LEU A 48 -6.49 -4.23 1.15
CA LEU A 48 -7.82 -3.80 1.60
C LEU A 48 -7.94 -4.08 3.10
N ASN A 49 -8.33 -3.09 3.88
CA ASN A 49 -8.67 -3.24 5.31
C ASN A 49 -10.18 -3.11 5.51
N TYR A 50 -10.74 -3.85 6.43
CA TYR A 50 -12.18 -3.86 6.70
C TYR A 50 -12.50 -3.72 8.19
N ASP A 51 -13.66 -3.13 8.48
CA ASP A 51 -14.22 -2.98 9.84
C ASP A 51 -14.83 -4.31 10.28
N THR A 52 -14.23 -4.99 11.24
CA THR A 52 -14.64 -6.31 11.73
C THR A 52 -15.96 -6.31 12.50
N GLU A 53 -16.46 -5.14 12.93
CA GLU A 53 -17.76 -5.01 13.57
C GLU A 53 -18.91 -4.97 12.56
N ILE A 54 -18.61 -4.60 11.30
CA ILE A 54 -19.58 -4.53 10.19
C ILE A 54 -19.40 -5.71 9.24
N VAL A 55 -18.15 -6.03 8.88
CA VAL A 55 -17.79 -7.15 8.00
C VAL A 55 -17.51 -8.38 8.86
N ASP A 56 -18.58 -8.93 9.43
CA ASP A 56 -18.56 -9.98 10.46
C ASP A 56 -19.16 -11.31 9.98
N GLY A 57 -19.53 -11.40 8.71
CA GLY A 57 -20.20 -12.56 8.11
C GLY A 57 -21.72 -12.60 8.38
N THR A 58 -22.24 -11.63 9.13
CA THR A 58 -23.69 -11.49 9.43
C THR A 58 -24.27 -10.27 8.73
N ASN A 59 -23.63 -9.12 8.87
CA ASN A 59 -24.03 -7.86 8.22
C ASN A 59 -23.47 -7.76 6.81
N LEU A 60 -22.15 -7.86 6.67
CA LEU A 60 -21.45 -8.01 5.40
C LEU A 60 -20.56 -9.26 5.49
N SER A 61 -20.49 -10.01 4.40
CA SER A 61 -19.56 -11.13 4.30
C SER A 61 -18.15 -10.63 4.05
N VAL A 62 -17.15 -11.30 4.66
CA VAL A 62 -15.76 -11.06 4.30
C VAL A 62 -15.56 -11.48 2.85
N PRO A 63 -15.04 -10.62 1.95
CA PRO A 63 -14.81 -10.96 0.56
C PRO A 63 -13.87 -12.15 0.40
N THR A 64 -14.15 -12.99 -0.55
CA THR A 64 -13.34 -14.15 -0.96
C THR A 64 -12.64 -13.91 -2.30
N SER A 65 -13.04 -12.86 -2.99
CA SER A 65 -12.44 -12.35 -4.22
C SER A 65 -12.61 -10.83 -4.29
N LEU A 66 -11.81 -10.15 -5.12
CA LEU A 66 -12.02 -8.72 -5.39
C LEU A 66 -13.37 -8.47 -6.06
N TRP A 67 -13.89 -9.45 -6.83
CA TRP A 67 -15.16 -9.31 -7.52
C TRP A 67 -16.35 -9.20 -6.58
N ASP A 68 -16.27 -9.78 -5.38
CA ASP A 68 -17.34 -9.67 -4.37
C ASP A 68 -17.65 -8.21 -4.00
N LEU A 69 -16.65 -7.32 -4.12
CA LEU A 69 -16.81 -5.88 -3.82
C LEU A 69 -17.68 -5.12 -4.85
N THR A 70 -17.96 -5.73 -5.97
CA THR A 70 -18.84 -5.15 -7.01
C THR A 70 -20.32 -5.47 -6.78
N GLU A 71 -20.65 -6.30 -5.78
CA GLU A 71 -22.01 -6.66 -5.45
C GLU A 71 -22.76 -5.53 -4.74
N GLU A 72 -24.09 -5.53 -4.83
CA GLU A 72 -24.97 -4.49 -4.28
C GLU A 72 -24.77 -4.28 -2.76
N ASP A 73 -24.43 -5.34 -2.02
CA ASP A 73 -24.19 -5.26 -0.57
C ASP A 73 -22.99 -4.36 -0.23
N TRP A 74 -22.06 -4.19 -1.16
CA TRP A 74 -20.86 -3.35 -1.03
C TRP A 74 -21.03 -1.94 -1.65
N ARG A 75 -22.20 -1.61 -2.17
CA ARG A 75 -22.44 -0.30 -2.81
C ARG A 75 -22.11 0.86 -1.87
N GLY A 76 -21.21 1.73 -2.31
CA GLY A 76 -20.79 2.93 -1.57
C GLY A 76 -20.02 2.64 -0.26
N LYS A 77 -19.46 1.42 -0.08
CA LYS A 77 -18.82 1.02 1.18
C LYS A 77 -17.32 0.79 1.08
N VAL A 78 -16.71 1.06 -0.07
CA VAL A 78 -15.28 0.86 -0.31
C VAL A 78 -14.63 2.21 -0.64
N ALA A 79 -13.68 2.64 0.18
CA ALA A 79 -12.89 3.86 -0.05
C ALA A 79 -11.53 3.51 -0.66
N ILE A 80 -11.19 4.15 -1.76
CA ILE A 80 -9.97 3.88 -2.52
C ILE A 80 -9.27 5.20 -2.87
N PRO A 81 -8.00 5.39 -2.48
CA PRO A 81 -7.22 6.53 -2.96
C PRO A 81 -7.03 6.47 -4.48
N SER A 82 -7.17 7.60 -5.16
CA SER A 82 -6.97 7.68 -6.61
C SER A 82 -5.54 7.29 -7.02
N PRO A 83 -5.34 6.43 -8.01
CA PRO A 83 -4.01 6.09 -8.52
C PRO A 83 -3.32 7.27 -9.22
N GLU A 84 -4.04 8.30 -9.63
CA GLU A 84 -3.45 9.49 -10.23
C GLU A 84 -2.70 10.37 -9.22
N THR A 85 -3.22 10.45 -8.00
CA THR A 85 -2.76 11.42 -6.99
C THR A 85 -2.17 10.81 -5.73
N SER A 86 -2.21 9.46 -5.62
CA SER A 86 -1.81 8.73 -4.41
C SER A 86 -0.94 7.52 -4.75
N SER A 87 0.24 7.39 -4.11
CA SER A 87 1.07 6.18 -4.18
C SER A 87 0.32 4.92 -3.71
N PRO A 88 -0.38 4.92 -2.56
CA PRO A 88 -1.25 3.81 -2.17
C PRO A 88 -2.30 3.41 -3.21
N GLY A 89 -2.95 4.39 -3.83
CA GLY A 89 -3.91 4.12 -4.90
C GLY A 89 -3.25 3.50 -6.13
N ARG A 90 -2.08 4.01 -6.53
CA ARG A 90 -1.29 3.48 -7.64
C ARG A 90 -0.81 2.06 -7.37
N ALA A 91 -0.32 1.80 -6.17
CA ALA A 91 0.10 0.48 -5.73
C ALA A 91 -1.06 -0.53 -5.78
N PHE A 92 -2.24 -0.14 -5.29
CA PHE A 92 -3.42 -1.00 -5.35
C PHE A 92 -3.92 -1.22 -6.78
N MET A 93 -3.97 -0.18 -7.63
CA MET A 93 -4.29 -0.35 -9.05
C MET A 93 -3.34 -1.35 -9.71
N THR A 94 -2.03 -1.25 -9.45
CA THR A 94 -1.03 -2.19 -9.96
C THR A 94 -1.30 -3.62 -9.48
N ALA A 95 -1.69 -3.81 -8.20
CA ALA A 95 -2.09 -5.12 -7.72
C ALA A 95 -3.31 -5.68 -8.46
N THR A 96 -4.31 -4.83 -8.78
CA THR A 96 -5.49 -5.29 -9.53
C THR A 96 -5.15 -5.75 -10.95
N VAL A 97 -4.17 -5.12 -11.62
CA VAL A 97 -3.68 -5.60 -12.92
C VAL A 97 -3.18 -7.05 -12.79
N ASP A 98 -2.26 -7.30 -11.87
CA ASP A 98 -1.71 -8.65 -11.67
C ASP A 98 -2.75 -9.67 -11.18
N TYR A 99 -3.65 -9.25 -10.30
CA TYR A 99 -4.70 -10.11 -9.76
C TYR A 99 -5.59 -10.67 -10.88
N PHE A 100 -6.08 -9.80 -11.77
CA PHE A 100 -7.00 -10.21 -12.83
C PHE A 100 -6.29 -10.88 -14.01
N ASP A 101 -5.05 -10.54 -14.30
CA ASP A 101 -4.26 -11.21 -15.34
C ASP A 101 -3.90 -12.66 -14.97
N ASN A 102 -3.89 -13.00 -13.67
CA ASN A 102 -3.52 -14.32 -13.17
C ASN A 102 -4.68 -15.10 -12.53
N ASP A 103 -5.90 -14.58 -12.54
CA ASP A 103 -7.08 -15.29 -12.09
C ASP A 103 -7.59 -16.23 -13.19
N GLU A 104 -7.24 -17.52 -13.09
CA GLU A 104 -7.59 -18.54 -14.08
C GLU A 104 -9.11 -18.75 -14.22
N ASP A 105 -9.88 -18.43 -13.19
CA ASP A 105 -11.34 -18.57 -13.17
C ASP A 105 -12.04 -17.29 -13.67
N ASN A 106 -11.31 -16.18 -13.76
CA ASN A 106 -11.84 -14.89 -14.15
C ASN A 106 -11.62 -14.62 -15.64
N GLN A 107 -12.72 -14.38 -16.36
CA GLN A 107 -12.69 -14.06 -17.79
C GLN A 107 -12.79 -12.55 -18.05
N THR A 108 -12.73 -11.75 -17.00
CA THR A 108 -12.80 -10.29 -17.03
C THR A 108 -11.44 -9.70 -16.76
N ASP A 109 -11.15 -8.57 -17.36
CA ASP A 109 -9.91 -7.87 -17.08
C ASP A 109 -10.07 -6.90 -15.88
N TRP A 110 -8.96 -6.34 -15.43
CA TRP A 110 -8.94 -5.42 -14.32
C TRP A 110 -9.74 -4.13 -14.58
N THR A 111 -9.89 -3.69 -15.83
CA THR A 111 -10.67 -2.49 -16.17
C THR A 111 -12.18 -2.75 -16.07
N ASP A 112 -12.63 -3.97 -16.35
CA ASP A 112 -14.01 -4.39 -16.11
C ASP A 112 -14.37 -4.31 -14.63
N TRP A 113 -13.43 -4.75 -13.75
CA TRP A 113 -13.60 -4.65 -12.31
C TRP A 113 -13.71 -3.19 -11.85
N TRP A 114 -12.81 -2.30 -12.32
CA TRP A 114 -12.88 -0.88 -11.98
C TRP A 114 -14.14 -0.20 -12.48
N THR A 115 -14.63 -0.56 -13.66
CA THR A 115 -15.94 -0.09 -14.18
C THR A 115 -17.09 -0.57 -13.27
N ALA A 116 -17.04 -1.81 -12.81
CA ALA A 116 -18.05 -2.34 -11.89
C ALA A 116 -17.96 -1.66 -10.51
N MET A 117 -16.75 -1.39 -9.99
CA MET A 117 -16.56 -0.65 -8.75
C MET A 117 -17.10 0.80 -8.84
N ALA A 118 -16.86 1.48 -9.96
CA ALA A 118 -17.43 2.81 -10.19
C ALA A 118 -18.96 2.78 -10.26
N SER A 119 -19.54 1.79 -10.96
CA SER A 119 -20.99 1.55 -10.99
C SER A 119 -21.57 1.18 -9.62
N ASN A 120 -20.74 0.64 -8.73
CA ASN A 120 -21.08 0.30 -7.35
C ASN A 120 -20.77 1.45 -6.35
N ASP A 121 -20.65 2.67 -6.85
CA ASP A 121 -20.45 3.89 -6.05
C ASP A 121 -19.18 3.82 -5.13
N ALA A 122 -18.10 3.19 -5.60
CA ALA A 122 -16.83 3.19 -4.85
C ALA A 122 -16.36 4.63 -4.57
N ILE A 123 -15.94 4.90 -3.34
CA ILE A 123 -15.53 6.23 -2.88
C ILE A 123 -14.07 6.47 -3.29
N ILE A 124 -13.85 7.23 -4.37
CA ILE A 124 -12.51 7.58 -4.83
C ILE A 124 -12.08 8.88 -4.17
N THR A 125 -10.97 8.83 -3.43
CA THR A 125 -10.44 9.97 -2.67
C THR A 125 -9.18 10.55 -3.30
N SER A 126 -8.84 11.79 -2.94
CA SER A 126 -7.63 12.45 -3.44
C SER A 126 -6.33 11.85 -2.89
N GLY A 127 -6.41 11.10 -1.78
CA GLY A 127 -5.27 10.46 -1.16
C GLY A 127 -5.63 9.56 0.01
N TRP A 128 -4.62 8.86 0.53
CA TRP A 128 -4.77 7.88 1.61
C TRP A 128 -5.40 8.47 2.87
N THR A 129 -4.96 9.66 3.30
CA THR A 129 -5.49 10.30 4.52
C THR A 129 -7.00 10.52 4.45
N GLU A 130 -7.52 10.95 3.30
CA GLU A 130 -8.95 11.14 3.11
C GLU A 130 -9.69 9.80 3.15
N ALA A 131 -9.19 8.76 2.45
CA ALA A 131 -9.79 7.44 2.46
C ALA A 131 -9.83 6.84 3.87
N TYR A 132 -8.68 6.87 4.57
CA TYR A 132 -8.52 6.19 5.85
C TYR A 132 -9.11 6.98 7.03
N VAL A 133 -8.86 8.28 7.09
CA VAL A 133 -9.25 9.11 8.26
C VAL A 133 -10.67 9.65 8.12
N THR A 134 -11.15 9.91 6.90
CA THR A 134 -12.47 10.52 6.68
C THR A 134 -13.56 9.48 6.40
N HIS A 135 -13.25 8.46 5.58
CA HIS A 135 -14.28 7.53 5.10
C HIS A 135 -14.30 6.19 5.83
N TYR A 136 -13.15 5.67 6.24
CA TYR A 136 -13.09 4.33 6.80
C TYR A 136 -13.64 4.24 8.22
N THR A 137 -14.63 3.36 8.44
CA THR A 137 -15.27 3.16 9.76
C THR A 137 -14.39 2.37 10.73
N GLY A 138 -13.46 1.55 10.23
CA GLY A 138 -12.57 0.71 11.04
C GLY A 138 -11.33 1.43 11.57
N GLY A 139 -11.06 2.67 11.12
CA GLY A 139 -9.89 3.46 11.47
C GLY A 139 -10.00 4.23 12.79
N TYR A 140 -9.61 5.48 12.76
CA TYR A 140 -9.51 6.34 13.97
C TYR A 140 -10.85 6.73 14.63
N GLY A 141 -11.99 6.22 14.16
CA GLY A 141 -13.33 6.61 14.65
C GLY A 141 -13.53 6.48 16.15
N GLU A 142 -12.94 5.48 16.74
CA GLU A 142 -13.03 5.25 18.19
C GLU A 142 -12.20 6.24 19.02
N TYR A 143 -11.25 6.96 18.40
CA TYR A 143 -10.40 7.94 19.08
C TYR A 143 -10.88 9.38 18.91
N MET A 144 -11.79 9.62 17.98
CA MET A 144 -12.25 10.95 17.61
C MET A 144 -13.75 11.06 17.87
N GLU A 145 -14.12 11.80 18.90
CA GLU A 145 -15.54 12.02 19.21
C GLU A 145 -16.28 12.62 18.00
N GLY A 146 -17.36 11.93 17.59
CA GLY A 146 -18.20 12.34 16.49
C GLY A 146 -17.69 11.90 15.10
N TYR A 147 -16.60 11.14 15.01
CA TYR A 147 -16.19 10.53 13.74
C TYR A 147 -17.16 9.40 13.38
N VAL A 148 -17.66 9.46 12.18
CA VAL A 148 -18.51 8.42 11.59
C VAL A 148 -18.11 8.30 10.13
N GLY A 149 -17.28 7.30 9.81
CA GLY A 149 -16.98 6.96 8.43
C GLY A 149 -18.22 6.43 7.69
N ASP A 150 -18.13 6.36 6.39
CA ASP A 150 -19.18 5.84 5.50
C ASP A 150 -18.71 4.63 4.67
N ALA A 151 -17.41 4.33 4.68
CA ALA A 151 -16.83 3.14 4.04
C ALA A 151 -16.46 2.07 5.07
N ASN A 152 -16.90 0.84 4.84
CA ASN A 152 -16.59 -0.30 5.72
C ASN A 152 -15.33 -1.05 5.28
N MET A 153 -14.78 -0.69 4.13
CA MET A 153 -13.51 -1.17 3.60
C MET A 153 -12.72 -0.03 3.00
N VAL A 154 -11.38 -0.12 3.10
CA VAL A 154 -10.47 0.91 2.60
C VAL A 154 -9.20 0.28 2.02
N VAL A 155 -8.68 0.87 0.97
CA VAL A 155 -7.30 0.59 0.53
C VAL A 155 -6.33 1.30 1.45
N SER A 156 -5.53 0.51 2.17
CA SER A 156 -4.51 0.96 3.12
C SER A 156 -3.39 -0.07 3.24
N TYR A 157 -2.53 0.09 4.22
CA TYR A 157 -1.46 -0.88 4.46
C TYR A 157 -1.98 -2.11 5.20
N CYS A 158 -1.44 -3.29 4.87
CA CYS A 158 -1.80 -4.55 5.54
C CYS A 158 -1.46 -4.53 7.04
N HIS A 159 -0.60 -3.63 7.48
CA HIS A 159 -0.23 -3.43 8.88
C HIS A 159 -0.95 -2.26 9.55
N SER A 160 -1.84 -1.55 8.87
CA SER A 160 -2.62 -0.47 9.49
C SER A 160 -3.37 -0.93 10.76
N PRO A 161 -3.96 -2.15 10.81
CA PRO A 161 -4.56 -2.65 12.05
C PRO A 161 -3.55 -2.83 13.20
N GLY A 162 -2.30 -3.18 12.89
CA GLY A 162 -1.21 -3.24 13.88
C GLY A 162 -0.82 -1.87 14.41
N VAL A 163 -0.76 -0.86 13.54
CA VAL A 163 -0.53 0.54 13.95
C VAL A 163 -1.66 1.03 14.86
N GLU A 164 -2.90 0.74 14.54
CA GLU A 164 -4.04 1.08 15.37
C GLU A 164 -3.96 0.43 16.74
N SER A 165 -3.65 -0.86 16.80
CA SER A 165 -3.46 -1.61 18.02
C SER A 165 -2.33 -1.01 18.88
N TRP A 166 -1.23 -0.55 18.27
CA TRP A 166 -0.12 0.10 18.97
C TRP A 166 -0.55 1.36 19.70
N TYR A 167 -1.35 2.21 19.05
CA TYR A 167 -1.79 3.47 19.63
C TYR A 167 -3.01 3.33 20.54
N ASN A 168 -3.74 2.21 20.46
CA ASN A 168 -4.95 1.96 21.22
C ASN A 168 -4.83 0.80 22.22
N ASP A 169 -3.67 0.65 22.81
CA ASP A 169 -3.40 -0.28 23.91
C ASP A 169 -3.86 -1.74 23.64
N ASN A 170 -3.43 -2.29 22.50
CA ASN A 170 -3.72 -3.64 22.03
C ASN A 170 -5.17 -3.86 21.55
N TRP A 171 -5.82 -2.82 21.04
CA TRP A 171 -7.15 -2.94 20.46
C TRP A 171 -7.24 -2.34 19.06
N THR A 172 -7.94 -3.04 18.19
CA THR A 172 -8.37 -2.53 16.88
C THR A 172 -9.62 -3.29 16.43
N LYS A 173 -10.50 -2.63 15.71
CA LYS A 173 -11.60 -3.27 14.98
C LYS A 173 -11.32 -3.39 13.48
N SER A 174 -10.11 -3.09 13.06
CA SER A 174 -9.67 -3.21 11.68
C SER A 174 -8.94 -4.54 11.46
N ALA A 175 -9.13 -5.15 10.30
CA ALA A 175 -8.36 -6.29 9.83
C ALA A 175 -8.00 -6.12 8.35
N ALA A 176 -6.87 -6.66 7.93
CA ALA A 176 -6.48 -6.68 6.53
C ALA A 176 -7.01 -7.93 5.84
N LEU A 177 -7.48 -7.75 4.59
CA LEU A 177 -7.92 -8.84 3.73
C LEU A 177 -6.71 -9.45 3.01
N ASP A 178 -6.47 -10.75 3.21
CA ASP A 178 -5.40 -11.50 2.55
C ASP A 178 -6.00 -12.38 1.43
N LEU A 179 -6.09 -11.82 0.24
CA LEU A 179 -6.40 -12.56 -0.98
C LEU A 179 -5.11 -12.69 -1.80
N PRO A 180 -4.80 -13.89 -2.34
CA PRO A 180 -3.61 -14.06 -3.16
C PRO A 180 -3.55 -13.02 -4.28
N ARG A 181 -2.39 -12.35 -4.42
CA ARG A 181 -2.09 -11.34 -5.46
C ARG A 181 -2.89 -10.02 -5.37
N SER A 182 -3.77 -9.84 -4.38
CA SER A 182 -4.51 -8.58 -4.17
C SER A 182 -3.73 -7.49 -3.44
N ALA A 183 -2.59 -7.84 -2.87
CA ALA A 183 -1.70 -6.92 -2.17
C ALA A 183 -0.50 -6.53 -3.04
N PHE A 184 0.02 -5.31 -2.88
CA PHE A 184 1.22 -4.83 -3.55
C PHE A 184 2.34 -4.58 -2.54
N HIS A 185 3.53 -5.14 -2.79
CA HIS A 185 4.71 -4.85 -1.98
C HIS A 185 5.24 -3.46 -2.34
N GLN A 186 4.94 -2.47 -1.52
CA GLN A 186 5.42 -1.11 -1.68
C GLN A 186 6.75 -0.95 -0.93
N ILE A 187 7.78 -0.51 -1.65
CA ILE A 187 9.10 -0.21 -1.11
C ILE A 187 9.36 1.27 -1.36
N GLU A 188 9.75 2.00 -0.33
CA GLU A 188 10.08 3.42 -0.45
C GLU A 188 11.59 3.63 -0.47
N TYR A 189 12.03 4.52 -1.36
CA TYR A 189 13.44 4.74 -1.66
C TYR A 189 13.89 6.15 -1.35
N ALA A 190 15.05 6.25 -0.70
CA ALA A 190 15.84 7.47 -0.61
C ALA A 190 16.90 7.49 -1.72
N SER A 191 17.13 8.66 -2.31
CA SER A 191 18.07 8.86 -3.43
C SER A 191 18.76 10.20 -3.35
N ALA A 192 19.99 10.28 -3.85
CA ALA A 192 20.64 11.55 -4.12
C ALA A 192 20.15 12.12 -5.47
N VAL A 193 19.70 13.36 -5.46
CA VAL A 193 19.17 14.02 -6.67
C VAL A 193 20.26 14.78 -7.40
N GLN A 194 20.27 14.75 -8.73
CA GLN A 194 21.20 15.52 -9.54
C GLN A 194 21.18 17.00 -9.20
N GLY A 195 22.38 17.59 -9.04
CA GLY A 195 22.54 19.00 -8.62
C GLY A 195 22.38 19.24 -7.11
N GLY A 196 22.02 18.22 -6.33
CA GLY A 196 21.95 18.28 -4.88
C GLY A 196 23.31 18.14 -4.19
N ASN A 197 23.31 18.18 -2.85
CA ASN A 197 24.52 17.91 -2.05
C ASN A 197 24.67 16.39 -1.83
N LEU A 198 25.49 15.77 -2.66
CA LEU A 198 25.69 14.31 -2.67
C LEU A 198 26.23 13.78 -1.32
N GLY A 199 27.16 14.53 -0.66
CA GLY A 199 27.69 14.13 0.64
C GLY A 199 26.58 14.11 1.71
N ALA A 200 25.83 15.19 1.83
CA ALA A 200 24.72 15.27 2.79
C ALA A 200 23.61 14.25 2.50
N ALA A 201 23.32 13.99 1.23
CA ALA A 201 22.34 12.98 0.83
C ALA A 201 22.79 11.57 1.26
N SER A 202 24.07 11.23 1.05
CA SER A 202 24.63 9.93 1.45
C SER A 202 24.63 9.75 2.99
N GLU A 203 25.03 10.79 3.74
CA GLU A 203 24.97 10.78 5.20
C GLU A 203 23.54 10.63 5.72
N PHE A 204 22.56 11.28 5.07
CA PHE A 204 21.15 11.16 5.44
C PHE A 204 20.60 9.76 5.17
N ILE A 205 20.98 9.15 4.03
CA ILE A 205 20.61 7.77 3.70
C ILE A 205 21.18 6.80 4.77
N GLU A 206 22.46 6.96 5.16
CA GLU A 206 23.06 6.15 6.23
C GLU A 206 22.33 6.34 7.57
N TYR A 207 21.90 7.56 7.88
CA TYR A 207 21.11 7.84 9.08
C TYR A 207 19.76 7.13 9.05
N LEU A 208 19.03 7.17 7.94
CA LEU A 208 17.76 6.45 7.78
C LEU A 208 17.91 4.93 7.94
N LEU A 209 19.07 4.38 7.53
CA LEU A 209 19.39 2.95 7.61
C LEU A 209 20.08 2.56 8.91
N SER A 210 20.35 3.49 9.82
CA SER A 210 20.86 3.14 11.13
C SER A 210 19.84 2.34 11.93
N ALA A 211 20.28 1.37 12.73
CA ALA A 211 19.39 0.59 13.59
C ALA A 211 18.55 1.50 14.51
N GLU A 212 19.15 2.60 15.01
CA GLU A 212 18.46 3.58 15.86
C GLU A 212 17.19 4.16 15.20
N VAL A 213 17.20 4.35 13.89
CA VAL A 213 16.09 4.93 13.11
C VAL A 213 15.24 3.83 12.50
N ASN A 214 15.85 2.91 11.77
CA ASN A 214 15.13 1.98 10.91
C ASN A 214 14.35 0.91 11.68
N GLU A 215 14.85 0.45 12.84
CA GLU A 215 14.11 -0.46 13.72
C GLU A 215 12.83 0.17 14.33
N LYS A 216 12.72 1.51 14.28
CA LYS A 216 11.55 2.24 14.77
C LYS A 216 10.53 2.55 13.66
N MET A 217 10.83 2.23 12.40
CA MET A 217 9.91 2.48 11.28
C MET A 217 8.48 1.99 11.55
N PRO A 218 8.24 0.80 12.15
CA PRO A 218 6.90 0.35 12.43
C PRO A 218 6.08 1.28 13.32
N THR A 219 6.69 1.89 14.31
CA THR A 219 6.00 2.67 15.34
C THR A 219 6.08 4.19 15.15
N GLU A 220 7.06 4.68 14.39
CA GLU A 220 7.28 6.12 14.19
C GLU A 220 6.94 6.59 12.76
N ASN A 221 7.05 5.70 11.77
CA ASN A 221 6.76 5.98 10.36
C ASN A 221 5.62 5.11 9.78
N PHE A 222 5.11 4.15 10.57
CA PHE A 222 4.02 3.25 10.19
C PHE A 222 4.33 2.38 8.96
N MET A 223 5.60 2.05 8.75
CA MET A 223 6.10 1.18 7.70
C MET A 223 7.03 0.13 8.29
N TYR A 224 7.28 -0.96 7.60
CA TYR A 224 8.23 -1.97 8.07
C TYR A 224 9.68 -1.51 7.88
N SER A 225 10.56 -1.98 8.78
CA SER A 225 12.01 -1.86 8.60
C SER A 225 12.48 -2.61 7.35
N VAL A 226 13.53 -2.09 6.72
CA VAL A 226 14.21 -2.79 5.62
C VAL A 226 15.44 -3.57 6.09
N LEU A 227 15.80 -3.48 7.38
CA LEU A 227 16.99 -4.15 7.90
C LEU A 227 16.75 -5.65 8.12
N GLU A 228 17.73 -6.44 7.73
CA GLU A 228 17.73 -7.89 7.92
C GLU A 228 17.57 -8.25 9.41
N GLY A 229 16.66 -9.18 9.71
CA GLY A 229 16.42 -9.69 11.05
C GLY A 229 15.64 -8.75 11.98
N THR A 230 15.05 -7.66 11.47
CA THR A 230 14.16 -6.81 12.26
C THR A 230 12.75 -7.40 12.28
N ASP A 231 12.30 -7.81 13.46
CA ASP A 231 10.95 -8.30 13.69
C ASP A 231 9.96 -7.15 13.94
N LEU A 232 8.68 -7.39 13.61
CA LEU A 232 7.60 -6.48 14.00
C LEU A 232 7.44 -6.46 15.54
N PRO A 233 7.12 -5.30 16.14
CA PRO A 233 6.90 -5.21 17.58
C PRO A 233 5.78 -6.14 18.06
N GLU A 234 6.04 -6.97 19.06
CA GLU A 234 5.00 -7.78 19.72
C GLU A 234 4.21 -6.95 20.75
N GLU A 235 4.83 -5.88 21.25
CA GLU A 235 4.23 -4.98 22.23
C GLU A 235 2.94 -4.36 21.65
N LYS A 236 1.96 -4.19 22.52
CA LYS A 236 0.64 -3.62 22.19
C LYS A 236 -0.05 -4.28 20.98
N GLY A 237 0.30 -5.53 20.69
CA GLY A 237 -0.36 -6.31 19.65
C GLY A 237 0.01 -5.97 18.21
N TYR A 238 0.95 -5.05 17.96
CA TYR A 238 1.30 -4.60 16.60
C TYR A 238 1.47 -5.77 15.63
N LYS A 239 2.38 -6.70 15.93
CA LYS A 239 2.68 -7.87 15.10
C LYS A 239 1.45 -8.76 14.86
N TYR A 240 0.61 -8.93 15.88
CA TYR A 240 -0.52 -9.87 15.83
C TYR A 240 -1.72 -9.33 15.06
N HIS A 241 -1.82 -8.01 14.90
CA HIS A 241 -2.85 -7.35 14.11
C HIS A 241 -2.35 -6.91 12.72
N SER A 242 -1.04 -6.99 12.48
CA SER A 242 -0.46 -6.76 11.16
C SER A 242 -0.53 -8.01 10.31
N THR A 243 -0.82 -7.85 9.02
CA THR A 243 -0.83 -8.95 8.05
C THR A 243 0.36 -8.79 7.12
N VAL A 244 1.12 -9.88 6.94
CA VAL A 244 2.05 -10.03 5.82
C VAL A 244 1.33 -10.91 4.81
N PRO A 245 1.05 -10.43 3.59
CA PRO A 245 0.29 -11.18 2.60
C PRO A 245 0.92 -12.54 2.28
N THR A 246 0.09 -13.55 2.13
CA THR A 246 0.54 -14.90 1.75
C THR A 246 1.17 -14.90 0.35
N GLN A 247 0.63 -14.09 -0.56
CA GLN A 247 1.16 -13.87 -1.90
C GLN A 247 0.80 -12.45 -2.34
N ALA A 248 1.80 -11.60 -2.53
CA ALA A 248 1.62 -10.29 -3.13
C ALA A 248 1.62 -10.37 -4.68
N ALA A 249 1.20 -9.29 -5.32
CA ALA A 249 1.29 -9.13 -6.77
C ALA A 249 2.75 -9.21 -7.24
N GLU A 250 2.98 -9.85 -8.38
CA GLU A 250 4.30 -10.10 -8.96
C GLU A 250 4.49 -9.32 -10.26
N ILE A 251 4.61 -7.99 -10.15
CA ILE A 251 4.89 -7.08 -11.27
C ILE A 251 6.25 -6.43 -11.08
N SER A 252 7.08 -6.47 -12.11
CA SER A 252 8.40 -5.87 -12.05
C SER A 252 8.37 -4.34 -12.17
N ALA A 253 9.35 -3.64 -11.55
CA ALA A 253 9.47 -2.19 -11.64
C ALA A 253 9.58 -1.69 -13.10
N SER A 254 10.24 -2.46 -13.98
CA SER A 254 10.34 -2.16 -15.40
C SER A 254 8.99 -2.27 -16.14
N GLU A 255 8.19 -3.24 -15.80
CA GLU A 255 6.85 -3.42 -16.35
C GLU A 255 5.90 -2.30 -15.88
N ILE A 256 5.95 -1.95 -14.59
CA ILE A 256 5.22 -0.82 -14.02
C ILE A 256 5.58 0.47 -14.78
N ALA A 257 6.86 0.78 -14.94
CA ALA A 257 7.29 1.99 -15.64
C ALA A 257 6.88 2.01 -17.12
N ALA A 258 6.92 0.86 -17.79
CA ALA A 258 6.54 0.76 -19.21
C ALA A 258 5.05 0.93 -19.46
N ASN A 259 4.20 0.59 -18.48
CA ASN A 259 2.75 0.52 -18.68
C ASN A 259 1.96 1.54 -17.84
N MET A 260 2.56 2.20 -16.86
CA MET A 260 1.86 3.04 -15.89
C MET A 260 0.99 4.13 -16.54
N GLU A 261 1.48 4.82 -17.56
CA GLU A 261 0.71 5.84 -18.28
C GLU A 261 -0.54 5.23 -18.92
N ALA A 262 -0.39 4.10 -19.61
CA ALA A 262 -1.50 3.40 -20.22
C ALA A 262 -2.49 2.83 -19.20
N TRP A 263 -1.99 2.33 -18.05
CA TRP A 263 -2.86 1.85 -16.98
C TRP A 263 -3.68 2.98 -16.35
N LEU A 264 -3.08 4.14 -16.12
CA LEU A 264 -3.80 5.31 -15.61
C LEU A 264 -4.86 5.80 -16.62
N ASP A 265 -4.54 5.85 -17.91
CA ASP A 265 -5.50 6.20 -18.95
C ASP A 265 -6.68 5.20 -19.01
N ASN A 266 -6.40 3.91 -18.93
CA ASN A 266 -7.41 2.86 -18.92
C ASN A 266 -8.26 2.91 -17.65
N TRP A 267 -7.65 3.14 -16.48
CA TRP A 267 -8.35 3.34 -15.23
C TRP A 267 -9.33 4.53 -15.31
N ASN A 268 -8.87 5.67 -15.83
CA ASN A 268 -9.72 6.85 -16.03
C ASN A 268 -10.92 6.53 -16.95
N GLN A 269 -10.69 5.79 -18.04
CA GLN A 269 -11.76 5.39 -18.95
C GLN A 269 -12.76 4.46 -18.24
N ALA A 270 -12.28 3.49 -17.46
CA ALA A 270 -13.12 2.59 -16.69
C ALA A 270 -14.01 3.35 -15.69
N MET A 271 -13.44 4.32 -14.96
CA MET A 271 -14.16 5.12 -13.97
C MET A 271 -15.22 6.05 -14.57
N VAL A 272 -15.09 6.44 -15.83
CA VAL A 272 -16.06 7.32 -16.53
C VAL A 272 -17.11 6.50 -17.31
N ALA A 273 -16.84 5.24 -17.60
CA ALA A 273 -17.74 4.37 -18.36
C ALA A 273 -18.92 3.82 -17.54
N ALA A 274 -18.90 4.02 -16.23
CA ALA A 274 -19.84 3.49 -15.25
C ALA A 274 -21.20 4.25 -15.20
#